data_28765c0ff798f17765a5c61dded992a0
#
_entry.id   28765c0ff798f17765a5c61dded992a0
#
_cell.length_a   1.000
_cell.length_b   1.000
_cell.length_c   1.000
_cell.angle_alpha   90.00
_cell.angle_beta   90.00
_cell.angle_gamma   90.00
#
_symmetry.space_group_name_H-M   'P 1'
#
loop_
_entity.id
_entity.type
_entity.pdbx_description
1 polymer ?
#
loop_
_entity_poly.entity_id
_entity_poly.type
_entity_poly.pdbx_seq_one_letter_code
_entity_poly.pdbx_strand_id
1 'polypeptide(L)'
;GNTDIKICVYKNKNIVKKIRLSTNKVNLKYLKKNLNVLRKYDKKLKQILFCSVVPNCYKKIKNYFKLYFNTNCNELKNLNLSKLLSIKVNSKQIGSDRLANAISVIDNKNNYIVVDFGTATNFDVISANSYNGGVIAPGINLSLENLSKKAFLIPNVKFKKSNNVVGKNTISAINSGFFFGYSGLIDNIIHSIIKQTKKKYKIIFTGGLAKMFKNSLKLKVKIKSNLTTDGVLKAAMYLNK
;
A
#
# COMPACT_ATOMS: atom_id res chain seq x y z
N GLY A 1 -2.39 -7.12 2.39
CA GLY A 1 -3.31 -6.07 2.84
C GLY A 1 -4.59 -6.65 3.41
N ASN A 2 -5.43 -5.81 4.01
CA ASN A 2 -6.70 -6.25 4.64
C ASN A 2 -7.65 -6.92 3.62
N THR A 3 -7.69 -6.44 2.40
CA THR A 3 -8.58 -6.95 1.35
C THR A 3 -7.91 -7.97 0.46
N ASP A 4 -6.69 -7.68 0.00
CA ASP A 4 -5.98 -8.46 -1.00
C ASP A 4 -4.53 -8.75 -0.61
N ILE A 5 -4.06 -9.91 -1.07
CA ILE A 5 -2.66 -10.32 -1.04
C ILE A 5 -2.12 -10.29 -2.45
N LYS A 6 -1.06 -9.53 -2.66
CA LYS A 6 -0.31 -9.51 -3.92
C LYS A 6 0.96 -10.34 -3.75
N ILE A 7 1.15 -11.33 -4.61
CA ILE A 7 2.36 -12.14 -4.67
C ILE A 7 3.04 -11.84 -5.99
N CYS A 8 4.31 -11.45 -5.93
CA CYS A 8 5.12 -11.19 -7.11
C CYS A 8 6.36 -12.08 -7.08
N VAL A 9 6.60 -12.81 -8.16
CA VAL A 9 7.85 -13.55 -8.38
C VAL A 9 8.75 -12.66 -9.22
N TYR A 10 9.97 -12.44 -8.75
CA TYR A 10 10.98 -11.64 -9.43
C TYR A 10 12.14 -12.52 -9.93
N LYS A 11 12.63 -12.23 -11.11
CA LYS A 11 13.89 -12.72 -11.67
C LYS A 11 14.68 -11.53 -12.19
N ASN A 12 15.90 -11.33 -11.70
CA ASN A 12 16.75 -10.19 -12.10
C ASN A 12 16.02 -8.84 -12.10
N LYS A 13 15.32 -8.52 -11.00
CA LYS A 13 14.50 -7.30 -10.80
C LYS A 13 13.21 -7.23 -11.62
N ASN A 14 12.97 -8.12 -12.56
CA ASN A 14 11.75 -8.14 -13.37
C ASN A 14 10.69 -9.05 -12.76
N ILE A 15 9.44 -8.61 -12.80
CA ILE A 15 8.31 -9.43 -12.35
C ILE A 15 8.01 -10.47 -13.43
N VAL A 16 8.19 -11.75 -13.10
CA VAL A 16 7.90 -12.89 -14.01
C VAL A 16 6.53 -13.52 -13.73
N LYS A 17 5.95 -13.31 -12.54
CA LYS A 17 4.61 -13.77 -12.19
C LYS A 17 3.98 -12.85 -11.17
N LYS A 18 2.69 -12.54 -11.36
CA LYS A 18 1.83 -11.87 -10.36
C LYS A 18 0.64 -12.76 -10.03
N ILE A 19 0.33 -12.87 -8.74
CA ILE A 19 -0.87 -13.55 -8.25
C ILE A 19 -1.55 -12.60 -7.26
N ARG A 20 -2.87 -12.52 -7.33
CA ARG A 20 -3.71 -11.78 -6.39
C ARG A 20 -4.66 -12.76 -5.71
N LEU A 21 -4.68 -12.73 -4.41
CA LEU A 21 -5.53 -13.57 -3.57
C LEU A 21 -6.41 -12.68 -2.70
N SER A 22 -7.61 -13.14 -2.41
CA SER A 22 -8.51 -12.48 -1.46
C SER A 22 -8.11 -12.84 -0.04
N THR A 23 -7.90 -11.85 0.83
CA THR A 23 -7.42 -12.06 2.20
C THR A 23 -8.41 -12.88 3.04
N ASN A 24 -9.71 -12.64 2.88
CA ASN A 24 -10.78 -13.33 3.62
C ASN A 24 -10.98 -14.81 3.21
N LYS A 25 -10.48 -15.21 2.04
CA LYS A 25 -10.59 -16.60 1.53
C LYS A 25 -9.39 -17.48 1.89
N VAL A 26 -8.39 -16.93 2.60
CA VAL A 26 -7.12 -17.64 2.87
C VAL A 26 -7.33 -18.84 3.80
N ASN A 27 -7.25 -20.03 3.22
CA ASN A 27 -7.14 -21.33 3.88
C ASN A 27 -6.20 -22.21 3.06
N LEU A 28 -5.85 -23.40 3.58
CA LEU A 28 -4.88 -24.29 2.93
C LEU A 28 -5.33 -24.73 1.54
N LYS A 29 -6.61 -25.10 1.37
CA LYS A 29 -7.19 -25.53 0.08
C LYS A 29 -7.12 -24.41 -0.95
N TYR A 30 -7.47 -23.18 -0.55
CA TYR A 30 -7.41 -22.01 -1.42
C TYR A 30 -5.97 -21.65 -1.83
N LEU A 31 -5.02 -21.69 -0.89
CA LEU A 31 -3.60 -21.47 -1.18
C LEU A 31 -3.06 -22.54 -2.12
N LYS A 32 -3.34 -23.83 -1.88
CA LYS A 32 -2.91 -24.94 -2.73
C LYS A 32 -3.41 -24.77 -4.17
N LYS A 33 -4.71 -24.44 -4.35
CA LYS A 33 -5.31 -24.20 -5.67
C LYS A 33 -4.62 -23.05 -6.42
N ASN A 34 -4.38 -21.91 -5.76
CA ASN A 34 -3.94 -20.69 -6.41
C ASN A 34 -2.40 -20.54 -6.50
N LEU A 35 -1.64 -21.20 -5.62
CA LEU A 35 -0.19 -21.10 -5.56
C LEU A 35 0.54 -22.30 -6.15
N ASN A 36 -0.17 -23.34 -6.60
CA ASN A 36 0.46 -24.51 -7.23
C ASN A 36 1.32 -24.12 -8.45
N VAL A 37 0.92 -23.08 -9.17
CA VAL A 37 1.69 -22.53 -10.30
C VAL A 37 3.09 -22.05 -9.90
N LEU A 38 3.35 -21.80 -8.61
CA LEU A 38 4.66 -21.40 -8.10
C LEU A 38 5.65 -22.58 -8.01
N ARG A 39 5.18 -23.84 -8.02
CA ARG A 39 6.05 -25.03 -7.95
C ARG A 39 7.09 -25.08 -9.06
N LYS A 40 6.78 -24.52 -10.23
CA LYS A 40 7.77 -24.42 -11.32
C LYS A 40 9.00 -23.55 -10.98
N TYR A 41 8.91 -22.76 -9.90
CA TYR A 41 10.03 -21.94 -9.43
C TYR A 41 10.71 -22.52 -8.19
N ASP A 42 10.21 -23.62 -7.60
CA ASP A 42 10.59 -24.14 -6.29
C ASP A 42 12.11 -24.23 -6.11
N LYS A 43 12.78 -24.99 -6.97
CA LYS A 43 14.26 -25.15 -6.93
C LYS A 43 15.05 -23.87 -7.18
N LYS A 44 14.41 -22.77 -7.62
CA LYS A 44 15.01 -21.47 -7.96
C LYS A 44 14.66 -20.37 -6.97
N LEU A 45 13.77 -20.64 -5.99
CA LEU A 45 13.39 -19.68 -4.98
C LEU A 45 14.51 -19.52 -3.95
N LYS A 46 15.17 -18.37 -3.96
CA LYS A 46 16.25 -18.05 -3.01
C LYS A 46 15.70 -17.48 -1.70
N GLN A 47 14.63 -16.66 -1.76
CA GLN A 47 14.10 -15.94 -0.62
C GLN A 47 12.61 -15.63 -0.83
N ILE A 48 11.85 -15.70 0.26
CA ILE A 48 10.46 -15.24 0.31
C ILE A 48 10.37 -14.16 1.38
N LEU A 49 10.08 -12.93 0.96
CA LEU A 49 9.80 -11.82 1.86
C LEU A 49 8.31 -11.53 1.87
N PHE A 50 7.84 -11.19 3.02
CA PHE A 50 6.45 -10.92 3.30
C PHE A 50 6.29 -9.53 3.93
N CYS A 51 5.24 -8.83 3.52
CA CYS A 51 4.82 -7.56 4.09
C CYS A 51 3.33 -7.69 4.45
N SER A 52 3.01 -7.77 5.73
CA SER A 52 1.64 -8.03 6.19
C SER A 52 1.18 -7.09 7.27
N VAL A 53 -0.11 -6.74 7.18
CA VAL A 53 -0.88 -6.07 8.24
C VAL A 53 -1.99 -6.98 8.80
N VAL A 54 -1.98 -8.28 8.40
CA VAL A 54 -2.98 -9.29 8.82
C VAL A 54 -2.26 -10.52 9.38
N PRO A 55 -1.99 -10.59 10.70
CA PRO A 55 -1.17 -11.63 11.32
C PRO A 55 -1.63 -13.06 11.04
N ASN A 56 -2.95 -13.32 11.11
CA ASN A 56 -3.50 -14.67 10.87
C ASN A 56 -3.29 -15.13 9.43
N CYS A 57 -3.40 -14.22 8.48
CA CYS A 57 -3.15 -14.49 7.07
C CYS A 57 -1.67 -14.79 6.82
N TYR A 58 -0.78 -14.02 7.43
CA TYR A 58 0.66 -14.26 7.39
C TYR A 58 1.03 -15.65 7.90
N LYS A 59 0.52 -16.06 9.08
CA LYS A 59 0.78 -17.40 9.65
C LYS A 59 0.40 -18.52 8.68
N LYS A 60 -0.80 -18.44 8.07
CA LYS A 60 -1.29 -19.45 7.11
C LYS A 60 -0.40 -19.53 5.86
N ILE A 61 0.02 -18.39 5.31
CA ILE A 61 0.88 -18.36 4.12
C ILE A 61 2.29 -18.84 4.46
N LYS A 62 2.85 -18.44 5.59
CA LYS A 62 4.15 -18.92 6.08
C LYS A 62 4.17 -20.44 6.19
N ASN A 63 3.15 -21.02 6.83
CA ASN A 63 3.02 -22.48 6.96
C ASN A 63 2.88 -23.17 5.59
N TYR A 64 2.11 -22.59 4.66
CA TYR A 64 1.98 -23.11 3.31
C TYR A 64 3.35 -23.20 2.60
N PHE A 65 4.15 -22.14 2.61
CA PHE A 65 5.46 -22.15 1.98
C PHE A 65 6.46 -23.09 2.68
N LYS A 66 6.40 -23.18 4.00
CA LYS A 66 7.20 -24.16 4.75
C LYS A 66 6.87 -25.59 4.35
N LEU A 67 5.58 -25.96 4.27
CA LEU A 67 5.10 -27.31 3.98
C LEU A 67 5.32 -27.73 2.51
N TYR A 68 5.10 -26.83 1.57
CA TYR A 68 5.05 -27.16 0.15
C TYR A 68 6.28 -26.74 -0.65
N PHE A 69 7.09 -25.85 -0.11
CA PHE A 69 8.28 -25.32 -0.78
C PHE A 69 9.55 -25.45 0.06
N ASN A 70 9.45 -26.02 1.26
CA ASN A 70 10.55 -26.12 2.23
C ASN A 70 11.32 -24.77 2.40
N THR A 71 10.62 -23.67 2.29
CA THR A 71 11.20 -22.32 2.28
C THR A 71 10.60 -21.46 3.38
N ASN A 72 11.46 -20.79 4.15
CA ASN A 72 11.02 -19.87 5.18
C ASN A 72 10.60 -18.52 4.58
N CYS A 73 9.49 -17.99 5.09
CA CYS A 73 9.04 -16.64 4.79
C CYS A 73 9.46 -15.69 5.90
N ASN A 74 10.15 -14.62 5.56
CA ASN A 74 10.57 -13.57 6.50
C ASN A 74 9.66 -12.35 6.37
N GLU A 75 9.15 -11.87 7.51
CA GLU A 75 8.41 -10.61 7.57
C GLU A 75 9.39 -9.43 7.46
N LEU A 76 9.09 -8.50 6.56
CA LEU A 76 9.92 -7.32 6.33
C LEU A 76 10.25 -6.55 7.61
N LYS A 77 9.26 -6.42 8.48
CA LYS A 77 9.39 -5.67 9.74
C LYS A 77 10.38 -6.30 10.73
N ASN A 78 10.66 -7.60 10.61
CA ASN A 78 11.55 -8.34 11.50
C ASN A 78 13.00 -8.37 10.98
N LEU A 79 13.28 -7.72 9.86
CA LEU A 79 14.61 -7.67 9.27
C LEU A 79 15.40 -6.47 9.75
N ASN A 80 16.70 -6.63 9.90
CA ASN A 80 17.57 -5.49 10.22
C ASN A 80 17.81 -4.64 8.97
N LEU A 81 17.04 -3.58 8.84
CA LEU A 81 17.08 -2.65 7.72
C LEU A 81 17.60 -1.26 8.15
N SER A 82 18.20 -1.13 9.34
CA SER A 82 18.62 0.14 9.92
C SER A 82 19.62 0.91 9.04
N LYS A 83 20.53 0.21 8.37
CA LYS A 83 21.47 0.82 7.41
C LYS A 83 20.81 1.25 6.09
N LEU A 84 19.64 0.69 5.75
CA LEU A 84 18.90 1.04 4.53
C LEU A 84 17.94 2.19 4.77
N LEU A 85 17.22 2.17 5.91
CA LEU A 85 16.20 3.16 6.26
C LEU A 85 16.30 3.48 7.75
N SER A 86 16.58 4.74 8.08
CA SER A 86 16.50 5.26 9.44
C SER A 86 15.03 5.51 9.81
N ILE A 87 14.59 5.02 10.96
CA ILE A 87 13.22 5.20 11.44
C ILE A 87 13.24 6.20 12.60
N LYS A 88 12.57 7.34 12.43
CA LYS A 88 12.53 8.45 13.39
C LYS A 88 11.29 8.47 14.29
N VAL A 89 10.50 7.42 14.25
CA VAL A 89 9.28 7.23 15.05
C VAL A 89 9.29 5.86 15.72
N ASN A 90 8.28 5.55 16.54
CA ASN A 90 8.18 4.23 17.15
C ASN A 90 8.04 3.12 16.09
N SER A 91 9.11 2.38 15.85
CA SER A 91 9.18 1.33 14.83
C SER A 91 8.17 0.18 15.05
N LYS A 92 7.78 -0.07 16.33
CA LYS A 92 6.78 -1.11 16.66
C LYS A 92 5.38 -0.77 16.13
N GLN A 93 5.07 0.51 15.94
CA GLN A 93 3.77 0.99 15.48
C GLN A 93 3.67 1.19 13.96
N ILE A 94 4.78 1.08 13.22
CA ILE A 94 4.74 1.23 11.76
C ILE A 94 4.18 -0.05 11.13
N GLY A 95 3.20 0.08 10.25
CA GLY A 95 2.74 -1.01 9.39
C GLY A 95 3.83 -1.45 8.42
N SER A 96 3.90 -2.76 8.16
CA SER A 96 4.90 -3.34 7.25
C SER A 96 4.78 -2.81 5.82
N ASP A 97 3.56 -2.48 5.38
CA ASP A 97 3.26 -1.86 4.09
C ASP A 97 3.82 -0.44 3.97
N ARG A 98 3.69 0.38 5.02
CA ARG A 98 4.26 1.73 5.08
C ARG A 98 5.78 1.69 5.06
N LEU A 99 6.38 0.73 5.78
CA LEU A 99 7.82 0.48 5.75
C LEU A 99 8.29 0.10 4.33
N ALA A 100 7.58 -0.82 3.66
CA ALA A 100 7.89 -1.20 2.28
C ALA A 100 7.77 -0.02 1.31
N ASN A 101 6.70 0.79 1.43
CA ASN A 101 6.51 1.98 0.62
C ASN A 101 7.67 2.98 0.79
N ALA A 102 8.11 3.22 2.04
CA ALA A 102 9.26 4.08 2.31
C ALA A 102 10.54 3.55 1.67
N ILE A 103 10.86 2.25 1.86
CA ILE A 103 12.04 1.62 1.26
C ILE A 103 12.05 1.74 -0.27
N SER A 104 10.87 1.66 -0.91
CA SER A 104 10.77 1.78 -2.36
C SER A 104 11.24 3.12 -2.91
N VAL A 105 11.02 4.22 -2.18
CA VAL A 105 11.28 5.58 -2.68
C VAL A 105 12.62 6.14 -2.27
N ILE A 106 13.25 5.66 -1.18
CA ILE A 106 14.52 6.20 -0.70
C ILE A 106 15.61 6.15 -1.77
N ASP A 107 16.30 7.27 -1.94
CA ASP A 107 17.42 7.42 -2.89
C ASP A 107 18.57 8.28 -2.31
N ASN A 108 18.55 8.56 -1.02
CA ASN A 108 19.52 9.37 -0.25
C ASN A 108 19.64 10.86 -0.70
N LYS A 109 18.84 11.29 -1.68
CA LYS A 109 18.92 12.64 -2.25
C LYS A 109 17.63 13.43 -2.11
N ASN A 110 16.50 12.78 -2.31
CA ASN A 110 15.21 13.45 -2.39
C ASN A 110 14.33 13.15 -1.19
N ASN A 111 13.40 14.07 -0.91
CA ASN A 111 12.33 13.83 0.04
C ASN A 111 11.07 13.39 -0.70
N TYR A 112 10.27 12.54 -0.06
CA TYR A 112 9.06 11.97 -0.65
C TYR A 112 7.88 12.05 0.32
N ILE A 113 6.71 12.37 -0.20
CA ILE A 113 5.43 12.08 0.44
C ILE A 113 4.80 10.96 -0.38
N VAL A 114 4.59 9.81 0.24
CA VAL A 114 3.88 8.69 -0.38
C VAL A 114 2.45 8.70 0.11
N VAL A 115 1.50 8.80 -0.81
CA VAL A 115 0.07 8.67 -0.51
C VAL A 115 -0.41 7.32 -1.01
N ASP A 116 -0.81 6.46 -0.08
CA ASP A 116 -1.32 5.11 -0.36
C ASP A 116 -2.84 5.05 -0.15
N PHE A 117 -3.56 4.81 -1.24
CA PHE A 117 -5.02 4.70 -1.28
C PHE A 117 -5.46 3.25 -1.04
N GLY A 118 -5.45 2.83 0.21
CA GLY A 118 -5.86 1.51 0.69
C GLY A 118 -7.16 1.53 1.50
N THR A 119 -7.27 0.63 2.48
CA THR A 119 -8.35 0.63 3.49
C THR A 119 -8.32 1.90 4.33
N ALA A 120 -7.13 2.40 4.64
CA ALA A 120 -6.86 3.77 5.06
C ALA A 120 -6.17 4.52 3.93
N THR A 121 -6.23 5.86 3.94
CA THR A 121 -5.40 6.71 3.11
C THR A 121 -4.21 7.16 3.93
N ASN A 122 -3.03 6.60 3.65
CA ASN A 122 -1.80 6.88 4.40
C ASN A 122 -0.96 7.92 3.66
N PHE A 123 -0.38 8.84 4.43
CA PHE A 123 0.63 9.79 3.96
C PHE A 123 1.93 9.50 4.69
N ASP A 124 2.89 8.91 4.02
CA ASP A 124 4.21 8.61 4.58
C ASP A 124 5.20 9.70 4.20
N VAL A 125 5.92 10.24 5.20
CA VAL A 125 6.88 11.33 5.02
C VAL A 125 8.29 10.76 5.12
N ILE A 126 9.03 10.85 4.02
CA ILE A 126 10.38 10.32 3.90
C ILE A 126 11.34 11.47 3.52
N SER A 127 12.43 11.63 4.25
CA SER A 127 13.49 12.59 3.92
C SER A 127 14.80 11.83 3.70
N ALA A 128 15.32 11.90 2.47
CA ALA A 128 16.48 11.12 2.04
C ALA A 128 16.30 9.62 2.36
N ASN A 129 16.98 9.10 3.37
CA ASN A 129 16.87 7.70 3.82
C ASN A 129 16.17 7.55 5.19
N SER A 130 15.43 8.57 5.64
CA SER A 130 14.75 8.56 6.94
C SER A 130 13.24 8.54 6.79
N TYR A 131 12.57 7.64 7.48
CA TYR A 131 11.13 7.64 7.68
C TYR A 131 10.77 8.53 8.87
N ASN A 132 10.07 9.63 8.62
CA ASN A 132 9.79 10.66 9.62
C ASN A 132 8.36 10.59 10.18
N GLY A 133 7.61 9.55 9.86
CA GLY A 133 6.21 9.43 10.26
C GLY A 133 5.24 9.73 9.12
N GLY A 134 4.05 10.20 9.46
CA GLY A 134 3.04 10.51 8.47
C GLY A 134 1.65 10.71 9.05
N VAL A 135 0.66 10.75 8.16
CA VAL A 135 -0.75 10.95 8.52
C VAL A 135 -1.56 9.72 8.08
N ILE A 136 -2.57 9.36 8.83
CA ILE A 136 -3.53 8.30 8.50
C ILE A 136 -4.92 8.92 8.48
N ALA A 137 -5.56 8.87 7.34
CA ALA A 137 -6.95 9.25 7.15
C ALA A 137 -7.82 8.02 6.82
N PRO A 138 -9.13 8.05 7.06
CA PRO A 138 -10.01 6.98 6.62
C PRO A 138 -9.86 6.73 5.10
N GLY A 139 -9.99 5.48 4.65
CA GLY A 139 -10.01 5.19 3.21
C GLY A 139 -11.37 5.50 2.61
N ILE A 140 -11.39 5.90 1.35
CA ILE A 140 -12.59 6.34 0.65
C ILE A 140 -13.69 5.26 0.64
N ASN A 141 -13.33 4.03 0.24
CA ASN A 141 -14.31 2.94 0.19
C ASN A 141 -14.82 2.55 1.58
N LEU A 142 -13.96 2.59 2.60
CA LEU A 142 -14.35 2.34 3.99
C LEU A 142 -15.33 3.40 4.50
N SER A 143 -15.05 4.68 4.22
CA SER A 143 -15.91 5.80 4.62
C SER A 143 -17.25 5.75 3.92
N LEU A 144 -17.25 5.44 2.62
CA LEU A 144 -18.47 5.30 1.82
C LEU A 144 -19.35 4.13 2.28
N GLU A 145 -18.72 2.99 2.56
CA GLU A 145 -19.41 1.81 3.11
C GLU A 145 -20.02 2.11 4.49
N ASN A 146 -19.29 2.80 5.36
CA ASN A 146 -19.81 3.20 6.67
C ASN A 146 -20.96 4.21 6.55
N LEU A 147 -20.88 5.16 5.63
CA LEU A 147 -21.98 6.10 5.36
C LEU A 147 -23.24 5.34 4.94
N SER A 148 -23.14 4.42 3.97
CA SER A 148 -24.28 3.62 3.50
C SER A 148 -24.82 2.66 4.57
N LYS A 149 -23.99 2.16 5.49
CA LYS A 149 -24.43 1.29 6.59
C LYS A 149 -25.13 2.05 7.73
N LYS A 150 -24.73 3.30 7.98
CA LYS A 150 -25.23 4.08 9.13
C LYS A 150 -26.39 5.01 8.78
N ALA A 151 -26.53 5.44 7.54
CA ALA A 151 -27.59 6.34 7.10
C ALA A 151 -28.63 5.54 6.30
N PHE A 152 -29.80 5.33 6.93
CA PHE A 152 -30.86 4.43 6.44
C PHE A 152 -31.33 4.73 4.99
N LEU A 153 -31.41 6.02 4.62
CA LEU A 153 -31.84 6.44 3.28
C LEU A 153 -30.73 6.50 2.23
N ILE A 154 -29.49 6.21 2.63
CA ILE A 154 -28.36 6.23 1.70
C ILE A 154 -28.14 4.84 1.08
N PRO A 155 -28.29 4.69 -0.25
CA PRO A 155 -28.07 3.42 -0.91
C PRO A 155 -26.59 3.02 -0.87
N ASN A 156 -26.31 1.74 -1.11
CA ASN A 156 -24.93 1.28 -1.30
C ASN A 156 -24.39 1.84 -2.63
N VAL A 157 -23.44 2.75 -2.54
CA VAL A 157 -22.86 3.49 -3.67
C VAL A 157 -21.45 2.99 -3.96
N LYS A 158 -21.19 2.65 -5.21
CA LYS A 158 -19.83 2.42 -5.69
C LYS A 158 -19.18 3.76 -6.02
N PHE A 159 -18.00 4.02 -5.43
CA PHE A 159 -17.28 5.27 -5.66
C PHE A 159 -16.91 5.48 -7.13
N LYS A 160 -17.25 6.65 -7.65
CA LYS A 160 -16.92 7.12 -9.01
C LYS A 160 -16.43 8.56 -8.95
N LYS A 161 -15.58 8.92 -9.92
CA LYS A 161 -15.17 10.32 -10.11
C LYS A 161 -16.40 11.15 -10.45
N SER A 162 -16.51 12.34 -9.85
CA SER A 162 -17.49 13.34 -10.22
C SER A 162 -16.85 14.47 -11.04
N ASN A 163 -17.57 14.94 -12.05
CA ASN A 163 -17.16 16.12 -12.82
C ASN A 163 -17.83 17.41 -12.30
N ASN A 164 -18.98 17.28 -11.65
CA ASN A 164 -19.75 18.41 -11.12
C ASN A 164 -19.73 18.39 -9.59
N VAL A 165 -19.58 19.58 -8.99
CA VAL A 165 -19.60 19.73 -7.52
C VAL A 165 -21.01 19.51 -6.98
N VAL A 166 -22.04 20.09 -7.64
CA VAL A 166 -23.43 19.93 -7.23
C VAL A 166 -24.04 18.69 -7.90
N GLY A 167 -24.36 17.68 -7.09
CA GLY A 167 -25.06 16.48 -7.55
C GLY A 167 -26.57 16.72 -7.66
N LYS A 168 -27.22 16.14 -8.68
CA LYS A 168 -28.64 16.29 -8.94
C LYS A 168 -29.52 15.14 -8.38
N ASN A 169 -28.92 14.14 -7.76
CA ASN A 169 -29.56 13.04 -7.05
C ASN A 169 -28.61 12.52 -5.96
N THR A 170 -29.11 11.70 -5.05
CA THR A 170 -28.36 11.16 -3.90
C THR A 170 -27.04 10.52 -4.30
N ILE A 171 -27.03 9.68 -5.34
CA ILE A 171 -25.82 8.97 -5.78
C ILE A 171 -24.76 9.93 -6.33
N SER A 172 -25.18 10.91 -7.16
CA SER A 172 -24.26 11.92 -7.71
C SER A 172 -23.77 12.89 -6.63
N ALA A 173 -24.60 13.26 -5.68
CA ALA A 173 -24.21 14.09 -4.54
C ALA A 173 -23.19 13.39 -3.65
N ILE A 174 -23.39 12.11 -3.32
CA ILE A 174 -22.43 11.31 -2.56
C ILE A 174 -21.09 11.19 -3.29
N ASN A 175 -21.11 10.81 -4.57
CA ASN A 175 -19.86 10.70 -5.37
C ASN A 175 -19.13 12.04 -5.46
N SER A 176 -19.86 13.15 -5.59
CA SER A 176 -19.31 14.49 -5.60
C SER A 176 -18.64 14.84 -4.27
N GLY A 177 -19.35 14.69 -3.16
CA GLY A 177 -18.83 14.96 -1.81
C GLY A 177 -17.55 14.14 -1.52
N PHE A 178 -17.54 12.85 -1.86
CA PHE A 178 -16.38 12.02 -1.69
C PHE A 178 -15.23 12.42 -2.62
N PHE A 179 -15.50 12.70 -3.90
CA PHE A 179 -14.43 13.03 -4.85
C PHE A 179 -13.78 14.38 -4.53
N PHE A 180 -14.57 15.43 -4.38
CA PHE A 180 -14.04 16.77 -4.10
C PHE A 180 -13.55 16.90 -2.66
N GLY A 181 -14.28 16.31 -1.69
CA GLY A 181 -13.86 16.28 -0.29
C GLY A 181 -12.52 15.61 -0.09
N TYR A 182 -12.33 14.41 -0.68
CA TYR A 182 -11.02 13.73 -0.60
C TYR A 182 -9.93 14.42 -1.42
N SER A 183 -10.24 15.03 -2.55
CA SER A 183 -9.28 15.87 -3.27
C SER A 183 -8.75 17.01 -2.41
N GLY A 184 -9.64 17.73 -1.72
CA GLY A 184 -9.29 18.79 -0.77
C GLY A 184 -8.51 18.26 0.45
N LEU A 185 -8.93 17.14 1.02
CA LEU A 185 -8.23 16.47 2.12
C LEU A 185 -6.79 16.12 1.75
N ILE A 186 -6.59 15.49 0.58
CA ILE A 186 -5.26 15.09 0.11
C ILE A 186 -4.38 16.32 -0.11
N ASP A 187 -4.90 17.31 -0.82
CA ASP A 187 -4.18 18.54 -1.14
C ASP A 187 -3.78 19.29 0.14
N ASN A 188 -4.72 19.49 1.05
CA ASN A 188 -4.48 20.19 2.32
C ASN A 188 -3.46 19.45 3.21
N ILE A 189 -3.54 18.12 3.34
CA ILE A 189 -2.57 17.35 4.14
C ILE A 189 -1.18 17.46 3.55
N ILE A 190 -1.02 17.34 2.22
CA ILE A 190 0.29 17.48 1.57
C ILE A 190 0.86 18.88 1.80
N HIS A 191 0.06 19.95 1.60
CA HIS A 191 0.49 21.31 1.85
C HIS A 191 0.86 21.56 3.32
N SER A 192 0.08 21.01 4.25
CA SER A 192 0.36 21.12 5.69
C SER A 192 1.68 20.43 6.06
N ILE A 193 1.97 19.24 5.50
CA ILE A 193 3.27 18.57 5.67
C ILE A 193 4.42 19.44 5.14
N ILE A 194 4.26 19.99 3.94
CA ILE A 194 5.29 20.86 3.32
C ILE A 194 5.51 22.12 4.18
N LYS A 195 4.43 22.76 4.65
CA LYS A 195 4.48 23.95 5.50
C LYS A 195 5.18 23.65 6.84
N GLN A 196 4.81 22.55 7.51
CA GLN A 196 5.38 22.14 8.78
C GLN A 196 6.87 21.80 8.67
N THR A 197 7.25 21.07 7.62
CA THR A 197 8.63 20.56 7.48
C THR A 197 9.56 21.51 6.77
N LYS A 198 9.04 22.53 6.08
CA LYS A 198 9.76 23.50 5.25
C LYS A 198 10.67 22.84 4.20
N LYS A 199 10.30 21.66 3.70
CA LYS A 199 11.06 20.89 2.72
C LYS A 199 10.32 20.75 1.40
N LYS A 200 11.08 20.58 0.29
CA LYS A 200 10.52 20.19 -1.01
C LYS A 200 10.36 18.69 -1.08
N TYR A 201 9.23 18.21 -1.60
CA TYR A 201 8.90 16.80 -1.72
C TYR A 201 8.52 16.41 -3.15
N LYS A 202 8.89 15.19 -3.54
CA LYS A 202 8.31 14.48 -4.67
C LYS A 202 7.09 13.69 -4.18
N ILE A 203 5.94 13.88 -4.82
CA ILE A 203 4.70 13.25 -4.40
C ILE A 203 4.50 11.96 -5.19
N ILE A 204 4.34 10.84 -4.48
CA ILE A 204 4.12 9.52 -5.07
C ILE A 204 2.76 9.01 -4.63
N PHE A 205 1.92 8.65 -5.58
CA PHE A 205 0.64 8.00 -5.33
C PHE A 205 0.72 6.50 -5.61
N THR A 206 0.16 5.70 -4.72
CA THR A 206 0.00 4.25 -4.85
C THR A 206 -1.37 3.81 -4.35
N GLY A 207 -1.70 2.53 -4.48
CA GLY A 207 -3.01 2.01 -4.08
C GLY A 207 -4.07 2.06 -5.18
N GLY A 208 -5.25 1.55 -4.85
CA GLY A 208 -6.30 1.27 -5.84
C GLY A 208 -6.90 2.51 -6.52
N LEU A 209 -7.00 3.62 -5.79
CA LEU A 209 -7.62 4.86 -6.25
C LEU A 209 -6.62 5.93 -6.72
N ALA A 210 -5.32 5.64 -6.70
CA ALA A 210 -4.26 6.60 -7.06
C ALA A 210 -4.47 7.29 -8.42
N LYS A 211 -4.92 6.54 -9.42
CA LYS A 211 -5.16 7.09 -10.77
C LYS A 211 -6.32 8.11 -10.79
N MET A 212 -7.31 7.93 -9.95
CA MET A 212 -8.51 8.77 -9.92
C MET A 212 -8.19 10.19 -9.44
N PHE A 213 -7.26 10.30 -8.47
CA PHE A 213 -6.88 11.57 -7.85
C PHE A 213 -5.64 12.24 -8.49
N LYS A 214 -4.99 11.61 -9.48
CA LYS A 214 -3.78 12.20 -10.10
C LYS A 214 -3.98 13.61 -10.61
N ASN A 215 -5.11 13.86 -11.26
CA ASN A 215 -5.39 15.13 -11.95
C ASN A 215 -6.35 16.03 -11.14
N SER A 216 -6.71 15.66 -9.89
CA SER A 216 -7.55 16.49 -9.03
C SER A 216 -6.76 17.47 -8.17
N LEU A 217 -5.44 17.36 -8.17
CA LEU A 217 -4.54 18.20 -7.38
C LEU A 217 -3.76 19.17 -8.27
N LYS A 218 -3.40 20.32 -7.71
CA LYS A 218 -2.49 21.28 -8.35
C LYS A 218 -1.03 20.81 -8.35
N LEU A 219 -0.70 19.82 -7.52
CA LEU A 219 0.66 19.30 -7.35
C LEU A 219 1.03 18.28 -8.42
N LYS A 220 2.30 18.28 -8.83
CA LYS A 220 2.85 17.26 -9.73
C LYS A 220 3.01 15.92 -8.99
N VAL A 221 2.23 14.93 -9.40
CA VAL A 221 2.17 13.60 -8.76
C VAL A 221 2.68 12.52 -9.71
N LYS A 222 3.49 11.59 -9.20
CA LYS A 222 3.91 10.37 -9.90
C LYS A 222 3.16 9.16 -9.34
N ILE A 223 2.56 8.34 -10.22
CA ILE A 223 1.90 7.09 -9.81
C ILE A 223 2.87 5.92 -9.88
N LYS A 224 2.90 5.09 -8.82
CA LYS A 224 3.63 3.83 -8.76
C LYS A 224 2.71 2.73 -8.21
N SER A 225 2.13 1.92 -9.08
CA SER A 225 1.13 0.90 -8.71
C SER A 225 1.70 -0.31 -7.97
N ASN A 226 3.00 -0.57 -8.07
CA ASN A 226 3.67 -1.70 -7.42
C ASN A 226 4.57 -1.27 -6.25
N LEU A 227 4.38 -0.06 -5.72
CA LEU A 227 5.30 0.58 -4.77
C LEU A 227 5.68 -0.35 -3.61
N THR A 228 4.69 -0.94 -2.95
CA THR A 228 4.92 -1.84 -1.81
C THR A 228 5.76 -3.07 -2.20
N THR A 229 5.44 -3.71 -3.33
CA THR A 229 6.21 -4.88 -3.80
C THR A 229 7.61 -4.51 -4.27
N ASP A 230 7.79 -3.32 -4.84
CA ASP A 230 9.10 -2.79 -5.23
C ASP A 230 9.97 -2.52 -3.98
N GLY A 231 9.35 -2.06 -2.88
CA GLY A 231 10.02 -1.87 -1.61
C GLY A 231 10.47 -3.19 -0.97
N VAL A 232 9.61 -4.21 -1.01
CA VAL A 232 9.96 -5.57 -0.55
C VAL A 232 11.12 -6.13 -1.39
N LEU A 233 11.09 -5.97 -2.72
CA LEU A 233 12.20 -6.38 -3.59
C LEU A 233 13.50 -5.64 -3.24
N LYS A 234 13.43 -4.32 -3.04
CA LYS A 234 14.61 -3.52 -2.69
C LYS A 234 15.23 -3.96 -1.36
N ALA A 235 14.40 -4.29 -0.37
CA ALA A 235 14.85 -4.87 0.90
C ALA A 235 15.51 -6.24 0.70
N ALA A 236 14.90 -7.13 -0.11
CA ALA A 236 15.47 -8.43 -0.44
C ALA A 236 16.85 -8.31 -1.10
N MET A 237 16.98 -7.38 -2.04
CA MET A 237 18.26 -7.13 -2.73
C MET A 237 19.33 -6.54 -1.80
N TYR A 238 18.93 -5.76 -0.81
CA TYR A 238 19.84 -5.21 0.19
C TYR A 238 20.40 -6.31 1.10
N LEU A 239 19.58 -7.26 1.51
CA LEU A 239 19.97 -8.38 2.39
C LEU A 239 20.85 -9.43 1.70
N ASN A 240 20.90 -9.46 0.37
CA ASN A 240 21.69 -10.40 -0.41
C ASN A 240 23.01 -9.78 -0.92
N LYS A 241 23.37 -8.60 -0.44
CA LYS A 241 24.67 -7.96 -0.61
C LYS A 241 25.63 -8.30 0.53
#